data_87028cc4a20a8f6f6f54ff8628ef48a3
#
_entry.id   87028cc4a20a8f6f6f54ff8628ef48a3
#
_cell.length_a   1.000
_cell.length_b   1.000
_cell.length_c   1.000
_cell.angle_alpha   90.00
_cell.angle_beta   90.00
_cell.angle_gamma   90.00
#
_symmetry.space_group_name_H-M   'P 1'
#
loop_
_entity.id
_entity.type
_entity.pdbx_description
1 polymer ?
#
loop_
_entity_poly.entity_id
_entity_poly.type
_entity_poly.pdbx_seq_one_letter_code
_entity_poly.pdbx_strand_id
1 'polypeptide(L)'
;MGLREEVVGITKFCVHPAQWFQSKHRVGGTKTLHIETIKALQPDLVIASKEENNQEQIEQLASQFPVWISNMQTVSEALNMIKSVGQLVGKEENAIQIAHSIQSAFSAFAAEEKGASKRVAYFIWYRPWMCAGNDTFIHDMIQQLGWQNVFENTSRYPEVTIEQLQEAAPDWLLLSSEPFPFKEKHVLELQQIFPQAKVALVDGEMYSWYGSRMLKAIPYFKTWLNDLHKR
;
A
#
# COMPACT_ATOMS: atom_id res chain seq x y z
N MET A 1 -12.04 13.83 1.53
CA MET A 1 -13.14 14.33 0.69
C MET A 1 -14.35 14.82 1.48
N GLY A 2 -14.39 14.66 2.80
CA GLY A 2 -15.45 15.16 3.67
C GLY A 2 -16.73 14.33 3.71
N LEU A 3 -16.75 13.17 3.04
CA LEU A 3 -17.86 12.22 3.12
C LEU A 3 -17.96 11.62 4.52
N ARG A 4 -19.15 11.52 5.06
CA ARG A 4 -19.42 10.92 6.38
C ARG A 4 -20.62 9.98 6.31
N GLU A 5 -21.80 10.51 6.13
CA GLU A 5 -23.04 9.73 6.08
C GLU A 5 -23.17 8.95 4.78
N GLU A 6 -22.56 9.44 3.71
CA GLU A 6 -22.57 8.82 2.39
C GLU A 6 -21.82 7.48 2.36
N VAL A 7 -20.88 7.25 3.29
CA VAL A 7 -20.20 5.96 3.44
C VAL A 7 -21.03 5.04 4.30
N VAL A 8 -21.76 4.12 3.68
CA VAL A 8 -22.68 3.20 4.37
C VAL A 8 -22.03 1.90 4.84
N GLY A 9 -20.93 1.49 4.22
CA GLY A 9 -20.22 0.26 4.57
C GLY A 9 -18.72 0.30 4.26
N ILE A 10 -17.93 -0.43 5.04
CA ILE A 10 -16.47 -0.55 4.91
C ILE A 10 -16.02 -1.98 5.19
N THR A 11 -14.88 -2.40 4.62
CA THR A 11 -14.27 -3.67 5.01
C THR A 11 -13.66 -3.61 6.40
N LYS A 12 -13.39 -4.77 7.01
CA LYS A 12 -12.72 -4.84 8.32
C LYS A 12 -11.29 -4.28 8.31
N PHE A 13 -10.71 -4.06 7.14
CA PHE A 13 -9.36 -3.50 6.97
C PHE A 13 -9.36 -1.98 6.80
N CYS A 14 -10.51 -1.35 6.63
CA CYS A 14 -10.64 0.12 6.62
C CYS A 14 -10.56 0.68 8.05
N VAL A 15 -9.37 0.61 8.65
CA VAL A 15 -9.15 1.03 10.05
C VAL A 15 -9.01 2.54 10.22
N HIS A 16 -8.89 3.28 9.13
CA HIS A 16 -8.80 4.73 9.10
C HIS A 16 -9.93 5.35 8.29
N PRO A 17 -10.54 6.45 8.79
CA PRO A 17 -10.39 7.03 10.12
C PRO A 17 -11.02 6.14 11.20
N ALA A 18 -10.47 6.16 12.43
CA ALA A 18 -10.93 5.29 13.53
C ALA A 18 -12.43 5.41 13.83
N GLN A 19 -13.00 6.61 13.64
CA GLN A 19 -14.44 6.85 13.82
C GLN A 19 -15.30 6.02 12.85
N TRP A 20 -14.87 5.84 11.60
CA TRP A 20 -15.55 4.99 10.63
C TRP A 20 -15.44 3.53 11.02
N PHE A 21 -14.26 3.14 11.46
CA PHE A 21 -14.05 1.79 11.96
C PHE A 21 -14.96 1.44 13.13
N GLN A 22 -15.35 2.41 13.97
CA GLN A 22 -16.26 2.20 15.10
C GLN A 22 -17.73 2.25 14.72
N SER A 23 -18.12 3.05 13.71
CA SER A 23 -19.51 3.41 13.43
C SER A 23 -20.11 2.83 12.15
N LYS A 24 -19.27 2.50 11.13
CA LYS A 24 -19.79 2.02 9.83
C LYS A 24 -20.02 0.52 9.81
N HIS A 25 -20.97 0.05 9.01
CA HIS A 25 -21.22 -1.37 8.82
C HIS A 25 -20.02 -2.09 8.23
N ARG A 26 -19.70 -3.28 8.79
CA ARG A 26 -18.63 -4.13 8.28
C ARG A 26 -19.18 -5.06 7.20
N VAL A 27 -18.65 -4.90 5.98
CA VAL A 27 -19.07 -5.70 4.82
C VAL A 27 -18.15 -6.88 4.55
N GLY A 28 -17.44 -7.35 5.56
CA GLY A 28 -16.50 -8.48 5.46
C GLY A 28 -15.05 -8.06 5.30
N GLY A 29 -14.23 -8.99 4.83
CA GLY A 29 -12.83 -8.73 4.43
C GLY A 29 -12.75 -8.43 2.94
N THR A 30 -11.53 -8.09 2.47
CA THR A 30 -11.33 -7.80 1.03
C THR A 30 -11.48 -9.05 0.15
N LYS A 31 -11.00 -10.21 0.61
CA LYS A 31 -11.12 -11.50 -0.10
C LYS A 31 -12.40 -12.27 0.21
N THR A 32 -13.19 -11.84 1.21
CA THR A 32 -14.45 -12.50 1.61
C THR A 32 -15.45 -11.44 2.01
N LEU A 33 -16.29 -11.04 1.07
CA LEU A 33 -17.34 -10.03 1.27
C LEU A 33 -18.62 -10.66 1.82
N HIS A 34 -19.31 -9.94 2.66
CA HIS A 34 -20.65 -10.29 3.13
C HIS A 34 -21.69 -9.71 2.15
N ILE A 35 -21.92 -10.42 1.05
CA ILE A 35 -22.76 -9.95 -0.07
C ILE A 35 -24.16 -9.53 0.41
N GLU A 36 -24.82 -10.31 1.25
CA GLU A 36 -26.16 -9.99 1.75
C GLU A 36 -26.17 -8.73 2.64
N THR A 37 -25.09 -8.47 3.38
CA THR A 37 -24.95 -7.21 4.13
C THR A 37 -24.83 -6.02 3.17
N ILE A 38 -24.04 -6.16 2.08
CA ILE A 38 -23.92 -5.10 1.08
C ILE A 38 -25.26 -4.84 0.40
N LYS A 39 -26.00 -5.88 0.02
CA LYS A 39 -27.34 -5.76 -0.55
C LYS A 39 -28.32 -5.04 0.39
N ALA A 40 -28.30 -5.38 1.67
CA ALA A 40 -29.16 -4.74 2.67
C ALA A 40 -28.86 -3.24 2.84
N LEU A 41 -27.62 -2.82 2.61
CA LEU A 41 -27.21 -1.41 2.67
C LEU A 41 -27.65 -0.60 1.44
N GLN A 42 -28.06 -1.25 0.34
CA GLN A 42 -28.50 -0.62 -0.92
C GLN A 42 -27.56 0.52 -1.39
N PRO A 43 -26.25 0.26 -1.60
CA PRO A 43 -25.34 1.32 -1.99
C PRO A 43 -25.60 1.82 -3.40
N ASP A 44 -25.48 3.13 -3.63
CA ASP A 44 -25.53 3.74 -4.96
C ASP A 44 -24.24 3.47 -5.76
N LEU A 45 -23.14 3.20 -5.07
CA LEU A 45 -21.83 2.90 -5.65
C LEU A 45 -21.01 1.98 -4.74
N VAL A 46 -20.40 0.96 -5.34
CA VAL A 46 -19.38 0.11 -4.70
C VAL A 46 -18.01 0.48 -5.28
N ILE A 47 -17.06 0.83 -4.41
CA ILE A 47 -15.66 1.05 -4.79
C ILE A 47 -14.87 -0.19 -4.41
N ALA A 48 -14.24 -0.83 -5.39
CA ALA A 48 -13.49 -2.06 -5.26
C ALA A 48 -12.03 -1.89 -5.70
N SER A 49 -11.19 -2.84 -5.35
CA SER A 49 -9.79 -2.91 -5.79
C SER A 49 -9.53 -4.23 -6.50
N LYS A 50 -8.95 -4.18 -7.70
CA LYS A 50 -8.57 -5.36 -8.47
C LYS A 50 -7.56 -6.24 -7.71
N GLU A 51 -6.66 -5.63 -6.99
CA GLU A 51 -5.63 -6.34 -6.22
C GLU A 51 -6.19 -7.04 -4.98
N GLU A 52 -7.12 -6.36 -4.30
CA GLU A 52 -7.60 -6.79 -3.00
C GLU A 52 -8.83 -7.69 -3.07
N ASN A 53 -9.72 -7.49 -4.03
CA ASN A 53 -11.00 -8.16 -4.02
C ASN A 53 -10.98 -9.49 -4.81
N ASN A 54 -11.94 -10.37 -4.49
CA ASN A 54 -12.24 -11.56 -5.27
C ASN A 54 -13.11 -11.17 -6.47
N GLN A 55 -12.70 -11.57 -7.66
CA GLN A 55 -13.37 -11.21 -8.92
C GLN A 55 -14.82 -11.66 -8.95
N GLU A 56 -15.12 -12.93 -8.61
CA GLU A 56 -16.47 -13.50 -8.66
C GLU A 56 -17.45 -12.71 -7.76
N GLN A 57 -17.00 -12.34 -6.57
CA GLN A 57 -17.82 -11.55 -5.64
C GLN A 57 -18.07 -10.13 -6.15
N ILE A 58 -17.10 -9.51 -6.83
CA ILE A 58 -17.27 -8.20 -7.44
C ILE A 58 -18.21 -8.27 -8.65
N GLU A 59 -18.11 -9.30 -9.50
CA GLU A 59 -19.03 -9.53 -10.60
C GLU A 59 -20.47 -9.78 -10.10
N GLN A 60 -20.64 -10.52 -9.02
CA GLN A 60 -21.93 -10.69 -8.36
C GLN A 60 -22.52 -9.36 -7.88
N LEU A 61 -21.72 -8.46 -7.31
CA LEU A 61 -22.18 -7.12 -6.90
C LEU A 61 -22.51 -6.25 -8.12
N ALA A 62 -21.68 -6.32 -9.17
CA ALA A 62 -21.86 -5.53 -10.40
C ALA A 62 -23.16 -5.86 -11.16
N SER A 63 -23.73 -7.06 -10.94
CA SER A 63 -25.05 -7.42 -11.48
C SER A 63 -26.23 -6.67 -10.84
N GLN A 64 -26.01 -6.00 -9.69
CA GLN A 64 -27.04 -5.35 -8.89
C GLN A 64 -26.76 -3.88 -8.58
N PHE A 65 -25.48 -3.48 -8.53
CA PHE A 65 -25.05 -2.15 -8.16
C PHE A 65 -24.02 -1.59 -9.13
N PRO A 66 -23.90 -0.28 -9.29
CA PRO A 66 -22.77 0.34 -9.94
C PRO A 66 -21.48 -0.01 -9.17
N VAL A 67 -20.49 -0.59 -9.85
CA VAL A 67 -19.19 -0.93 -9.26
C VAL A 67 -18.07 -0.20 -10.01
N TRP A 68 -17.22 0.49 -9.28
CA TRP A 68 -16.01 1.07 -9.81
C TRP A 68 -14.79 0.33 -9.23
N ILE A 69 -13.88 -0.10 -10.12
CA ILE A 69 -12.74 -0.94 -9.73
C ILE A 69 -11.44 -0.15 -9.92
N SER A 70 -10.69 0.01 -8.83
CA SER A 70 -9.35 0.58 -8.86
C SER A 70 -8.29 -0.49 -9.19
N ASN A 71 -7.21 -0.04 -9.88
CA ASN A 71 -6.03 -0.86 -10.14
C ASN A 71 -4.81 0.07 -10.13
N MET A 72 -4.08 0.10 -9.01
CA MET A 72 -3.00 1.07 -8.75
C MET A 72 -1.67 0.35 -8.61
N GLN A 73 -0.68 0.78 -9.40
CA GLN A 73 0.70 0.31 -9.31
C GLN A 73 1.67 1.45 -9.03
N THR A 74 1.23 2.70 -9.27
CA THR A 74 2.09 3.88 -9.14
C THR A 74 1.41 5.01 -8.37
N VAL A 75 2.22 5.93 -7.82
CA VAL A 75 1.73 7.18 -7.21
C VAL A 75 0.90 7.98 -8.22
N SER A 76 1.34 8.05 -9.48
CA SER A 76 0.60 8.76 -10.53
C SER A 76 -0.81 8.19 -10.76
N GLU A 77 -0.94 6.87 -10.82
CA GLU A 77 -2.24 6.21 -10.95
C GLU A 77 -3.10 6.42 -9.71
N ALA A 78 -2.49 6.40 -8.52
CA ALA A 78 -3.20 6.67 -7.27
C ALA A 78 -3.74 8.12 -7.21
N LEU A 79 -3.01 9.11 -7.75
CA LEU A 79 -3.49 10.49 -7.87
C LEU A 79 -4.68 10.59 -8.82
N ASN A 80 -4.66 9.86 -9.93
CA ASN A 80 -5.77 9.80 -10.88
C ASN A 80 -6.99 9.10 -10.26
N MET A 81 -6.78 8.02 -9.51
CA MET A 81 -7.81 7.33 -8.74
C MET A 81 -8.51 8.29 -7.76
N ILE A 82 -7.77 9.08 -6.99
CA ILE A 82 -8.33 10.07 -6.06
C ILE A 82 -9.25 11.05 -6.79
N LYS A 83 -8.83 11.57 -7.96
CA LYS A 83 -9.64 12.49 -8.78
C LYS A 83 -10.90 11.80 -9.31
N SER A 84 -10.77 10.58 -9.85
CA SER A 84 -11.91 9.80 -10.36
C SER A 84 -12.94 9.51 -9.27
N VAL A 85 -12.50 9.08 -8.08
CA VAL A 85 -13.40 8.89 -6.94
C VAL A 85 -14.08 10.20 -6.56
N GLY A 86 -13.34 11.33 -6.56
CA GLY A 86 -13.91 12.65 -6.31
C GLY A 86 -15.06 13.01 -7.26
N GLN A 87 -14.89 12.74 -8.56
CA GLN A 87 -15.93 12.93 -9.57
C GLN A 87 -17.14 12.04 -9.33
N LEU A 88 -16.92 10.74 -9.08
CA LEU A 88 -17.99 9.76 -8.84
C LEU A 88 -18.86 10.11 -7.63
N VAL A 89 -18.30 10.75 -6.61
CA VAL A 89 -19.01 11.07 -5.36
C VAL A 89 -19.34 12.58 -5.20
N GLY A 90 -19.20 13.37 -6.28
CA GLY A 90 -19.51 14.81 -6.26
C GLY A 90 -18.60 15.64 -5.33
N LYS A 91 -17.32 15.24 -5.17
CA LYS A 91 -16.33 15.91 -4.32
C LYS A 91 -15.03 16.20 -5.10
N GLU A 92 -15.18 16.64 -6.32
CA GLU A 92 -14.07 16.85 -7.27
C GLU A 92 -13.03 17.85 -6.76
N GLU A 93 -13.46 19.01 -6.26
CA GLU A 93 -12.56 20.04 -5.74
C GLU A 93 -11.70 19.51 -4.57
N ASN A 94 -12.33 18.81 -3.62
CA ASN A 94 -11.62 18.21 -2.49
C ASN A 94 -10.64 17.13 -2.95
N ALA A 95 -11.00 16.35 -3.95
CA ALA A 95 -10.15 15.31 -4.51
C ALA A 95 -8.94 15.92 -5.23
N ILE A 96 -9.13 17.00 -6.01
CA ILE A 96 -8.04 17.74 -6.67
C ILE A 96 -7.08 18.31 -5.62
N GLN A 97 -7.58 18.91 -4.53
CA GLN A 97 -6.74 19.44 -3.45
C GLN A 97 -5.91 18.35 -2.78
N ILE A 98 -6.51 17.18 -2.49
CA ILE A 98 -5.80 16.03 -1.91
C ILE A 98 -4.71 15.54 -2.87
N ALA A 99 -5.06 15.33 -4.14
CA ALA A 99 -4.12 14.87 -5.17
C ALA A 99 -2.97 15.86 -5.35
N HIS A 100 -3.24 17.17 -5.40
CA HIS A 100 -2.22 18.20 -5.51
C HIS A 100 -1.30 18.23 -4.27
N SER A 101 -1.85 18.10 -3.07
CA SER A 101 -1.04 18.08 -1.83
C SER A 101 -0.10 16.87 -1.81
N ILE A 102 -0.56 15.69 -2.24
CA ILE A 102 0.27 14.50 -2.35
C ILE A 102 1.36 14.73 -3.42
N GLN A 103 0.96 15.15 -4.62
CA GLN A 103 1.91 15.42 -5.73
C GLN A 103 3.01 16.39 -5.29
N SER A 104 2.65 17.50 -4.63
CA SER A 104 3.61 18.50 -4.17
C SER A 104 4.57 17.94 -3.12
N ALA A 105 4.07 17.10 -2.19
CA ALA A 105 4.90 16.45 -1.18
C ALA A 105 5.92 15.48 -1.81
N PHE A 106 5.49 14.65 -2.77
CA PHE A 106 6.38 13.72 -3.49
C PHE A 106 7.39 14.47 -4.37
N SER A 107 6.97 15.52 -5.08
CA SER A 107 7.87 16.33 -5.92
C SER A 107 8.92 17.04 -5.07
N ALA A 108 8.55 17.62 -3.94
CA ALA A 108 9.50 18.24 -3.02
C ALA A 108 10.48 17.20 -2.45
N PHE A 109 10.01 16.03 -2.08
CA PHE A 109 10.84 14.94 -1.60
C PHE A 109 11.80 14.40 -2.67
N ALA A 110 11.35 14.31 -3.93
CA ALA A 110 12.19 13.90 -5.05
C ALA A 110 13.34 14.88 -5.32
N ALA A 111 13.14 16.17 -5.06
CA ALA A 111 14.16 17.21 -5.24
C ALA A 111 15.21 17.22 -4.13
N GLU A 112 14.98 16.56 -2.99
CA GLU A 112 15.95 16.47 -1.90
C GLU A 112 17.09 15.50 -2.27
N GLU A 113 18.30 15.80 -1.79
CA GLU A 113 19.43 14.88 -1.92
C GLU A 113 19.23 13.66 -1.02
N LYS A 114 19.13 12.49 -1.63
CA LYS A 114 18.81 11.22 -0.93
C LYS A 114 20.04 10.36 -0.65
N GLY A 115 21.22 10.84 -0.98
CA GLY A 115 22.44 10.05 -0.91
C GLY A 115 22.48 8.95 -1.99
N ALA A 116 23.38 7.98 -1.82
CA ALA A 116 23.51 6.87 -2.77
C ALA A 116 22.27 5.98 -2.78
N SER A 117 21.85 5.57 -3.98
CA SER A 117 20.78 4.59 -4.16
C SER A 117 21.11 3.29 -3.42
N LYS A 118 20.11 2.67 -2.81
CA LYS A 118 20.23 1.40 -2.08
C LYS A 118 19.50 0.30 -2.82
N ARG A 119 20.07 -0.89 -2.81
CA ARG A 119 19.45 -2.11 -3.30
C ARG A 119 18.58 -2.72 -2.21
N VAL A 120 17.29 -2.90 -2.44
CA VAL A 120 16.31 -3.23 -1.40
C VAL A 120 15.51 -4.47 -1.78
N ALA A 121 15.37 -5.41 -0.83
CA ALA A 121 14.33 -6.44 -0.85
C ALA A 121 13.25 -6.06 0.17
N TYR A 122 11.99 -5.97 -0.26
CA TYR A 122 10.86 -5.63 0.59
C TYR A 122 9.98 -6.85 0.83
N PHE A 123 9.90 -7.31 2.07
CA PHE A 123 9.20 -8.53 2.46
C PHE A 123 7.77 -8.24 2.90
N ILE A 124 6.84 -9.03 2.35
CA ILE A 124 5.41 -8.99 2.70
C ILE A 124 4.93 -10.24 3.43
N TRP A 125 5.65 -11.38 3.34
CA TRP A 125 5.23 -12.66 3.93
C TRP A 125 6.40 -13.50 4.41
N TYR A 126 6.13 -14.32 5.42
CA TYR A 126 7.08 -15.21 6.08
C TYR A 126 6.64 -16.67 5.96
N ARG A 127 7.52 -17.49 5.36
CA ARG A 127 7.31 -18.93 5.12
C ARG A 127 6.07 -19.25 4.29
N PRO A 128 6.21 -19.18 2.96
CA PRO A 128 7.46 -18.87 2.24
C PRO A 128 7.84 -17.40 2.35
N TRP A 129 9.12 -17.07 2.12
CA TRP A 129 9.53 -15.67 1.97
C TRP A 129 8.93 -15.11 0.69
N MET A 130 8.17 -14.02 0.80
CA MET A 130 7.63 -13.34 -0.37
C MET A 130 8.06 -11.88 -0.34
N CYS A 131 8.52 -11.40 -1.48
CA CYS A 131 8.95 -10.02 -1.67
C CYS A 131 8.04 -9.27 -2.65
N ALA A 132 8.04 -7.95 -2.59
CA ALA A 132 7.42 -7.14 -3.62
C ALA A 132 8.32 -7.11 -4.86
N GLY A 133 7.78 -7.49 -6.00
CA GLY A 133 8.38 -7.38 -7.33
C GLY A 133 7.98 -6.08 -8.03
N ASN A 134 8.17 -6.02 -9.38
CA ASN A 134 7.64 -4.93 -10.18
C ASN A 134 6.09 -4.99 -10.22
N ASP A 135 5.47 -4.11 -10.97
CA ASP A 135 4.01 -4.01 -11.12
C ASP A 135 3.22 -3.99 -9.78
N THR A 136 3.88 -3.54 -8.71
CA THR A 136 3.27 -3.32 -7.39
C THR A 136 3.43 -1.86 -6.94
N PHE A 137 2.47 -1.35 -6.20
CA PHE A 137 2.58 0.00 -5.62
C PHE A 137 3.79 0.13 -4.70
N ILE A 138 4.17 -0.94 -4.00
CA ILE A 138 5.35 -1.01 -3.13
C ILE A 138 6.63 -0.76 -3.95
N HIS A 139 6.73 -1.32 -5.16
CA HIS A 139 7.86 -1.10 -6.04
C HIS A 139 8.01 0.38 -6.39
N ASP A 140 6.92 1.05 -6.81
CA ASP A 140 6.94 2.48 -7.12
C ASP A 140 7.35 3.30 -5.88
N MET A 141 6.84 2.97 -4.70
CA MET A 141 7.21 3.65 -3.45
C MET A 141 8.70 3.50 -3.11
N ILE A 142 9.32 2.35 -3.39
CA ILE A 142 10.78 2.15 -3.26
C ILE A 142 11.51 3.08 -4.24
N GLN A 143 11.04 3.20 -5.48
CA GLN A 143 11.63 4.12 -6.48
C GLN A 143 11.46 5.59 -6.06
N GLN A 144 10.35 5.97 -5.42
CA GLN A 144 10.15 7.32 -4.86
C GLN A 144 11.20 7.66 -3.78
N LEU A 145 11.72 6.65 -3.07
CA LEU A 145 12.85 6.82 -2.14
C LEU A 145 14.20 7.01 -2.88
N GLY A 146 14.26 6.84 -4.19
CA GLY A 146 15.49 6.82 -4.98
C GLY A 146 16.27 5.50 -4.85
N TRP A 147 15.61 4.42 -4.43
CA TRP A 147 16.19 3.11 -4.19
C TRP A 147 15.82 2.12 -5.29
N GLN A 148 16.60 1.05 -5.43
CA GLN A 148 16.38 -0.01 -6.40
C GLN A 148 15.77 -1.24 -5.72
N ASN A 149 14.63 -1.69 -6.20
CA ASN A 149 14.08 -2.99 -5.79
C ASN A 149 14.89 -4.11 -6.46
N VAL A 150 15.49 -5.01 -5.70
CA VAL A 150 16.29 -6.12 -6.24
C VAL A 150 15.47 -7.13 -7.05
N PHE A 151 14.13 -7.12 -6.87
CA PHE A 151 13.18 -7.95 -7.62
C PHE A 151 12.40 -7.17 -8.70
N GLU A 152 12.95 -6.06 -9.19
CA GLU A 152 12.32 -5.22 -10.22
C GLU A 152 12.07 -5.94 -11.57
N ASN A 153 12.73 -7.08 -11.80
CA ASN A 153 12.52 -7.91 -12.99
C ASN A 153 11.55 -9.07 -12.77
N THR A 154 10.91 -9.16 -11.61
CA THR A 154 9.96 -10.22 -11.26
C THR A 154 8.60 -9.60 -10.92
N SER A 155 7.53 -10.12 -11.53
CA SER A 155 6.18 -9.56 -11.36
C SER A 155 5.54 -9.94 -10.02
N ARG A 156 4.69 -9.08 -9.55
CA ARG A 156 3.80 -9.26 -8.40
C ARG A 156 4.57 -9.49 -7.09
N TYR A 157 4.29 -10.60 -6.42
CA TYR A 157 4.84 -10.93 -5.11
C TYR A 157 5.50 -12.32 -5.18
N PRO A 158 6.74 -12.41 -5.74
CA PRO A 158 7.43 -13.69 -5.87
C PRO A 158 7.72 -14.32 -4.51
N GLU A 159 7.62 -15.65 -4.47
CA GLU A 159 8.30 -16.45 -3.47
C GLU A 159 9.79 -16.47 -3.79
N VAL A 160 10.62 -16.22 -2.79
CA VAL A 160 12.07 -16.12 -2.95
C VAL A 160 12.80 -17.05 -1.99
N THR A 161 13.90 -17.63 -2.45
CA THR A 161 14.77 -18.44 -1.61
C THR A 161 15.89 -17.58 -1.01
N ILE A 162 16.57 -18.12 0.00
CA ILE A 162 17.74 -17.46 0.60
C ILE A 162 18.85 -17.29 -0.43
N GLU A 163 19.06 -18.29 -1.30
CA GLU A 163 20.05 -18.25 -2.37
C GLU A 163 19.76 -17.13 -3.37
N GLN A 164 18.51 -16.98 -3.80
CA GLN A 164 18.09 -15.89 -4.68
C GLN A 164 18.30 -14.52 -4.04
N LEU A 165 18.03 -14.39 -2.73
CA LEU A 165 18.28 -13.16 -1.98
C LEU A 165 19.78 -12.86 -1.87
N GLN A 166 20.63 -13.90 -1.69
CA GLN A 166 22.09 -13.75 -1.67
C GLN A 166 22.64 -13.30 -3.03
N GLU A 167 22.16 -13.90 -4.12
CA GLU A 167 22.51 -13.49 -5.49
C GLU A 167 22.07 -12.05 -5.81
N ALA A 168 20.86 -11.67 -5.33
CA ALA A 168 20.35 -10.32 -5.49
C ALA A 168 21.14 -9.28 -4.69
N ALA A 169 21.94 -9.69 -3.70
CA ALA A 169 22.83 -8.86 -2.89
C ALA A 169 22.20 -7.53 -2.45
N PRO A 170 21.09 -7.53 -1.68
CA PRO A 170 20.46 -6.31 -1.20
C PRO A 170 21.32 -5.61 -0.13
N ASP A 171 21.35 -4.27 -0.15
CA ASP A 171 21.90 -3.47 0.95
C ASP A 171 20.95 -3.49 2.15
N TRP A 172 19.63 -3.58 1.86
CA TRP A 172 18.57 -3.52 2.85
C TRP A 172 17.53 -4.61 2.66
N LEU A 173 17.10 -5.21 3.78
CA LEU A 173 15.93 -6.10 3.88
C LEU A 173 14.87 -5.37 4.70
N LEU A 174 13.80 -4.92 4.06
CA LEU A 174 12.71 -4.21 4.68
C LEU A 174 11.58 -5.19 5.02
N LEU A 175 11.26 -5.31 6.30
CA LEU A 175 10.26 -6.23 6.81
C LEU A 175 8.98 -5.46 7.13
N SER A 176 7.94 -5.66 6.36
CA SER A 176 6.66 -4.95 6.48
C SER A 176 5.89 -5.30 7.76
N SER A 177 5.17 -4.35 8.32
CA SER A 177 4.21 -4.61 9.39
C SER A 177 2.94 -5.32 8.91
N GLU A 178 2.71 -5.40 7.60
CA GLU A 178 1.55 -6.02 6.95
C GLU A 178 1.88 -6.57 5.54
N PRO A 179 1.09 -7.49 4.98
CA PRO A 179 0.01 -8.25 5.62
C PRO A 179 0.52 -9.23 6.68
N PHE A 180 1.79 -9.70 6.59
CA PHE A 180 2.41 -10.46 7.65
C PHE A 180 3.05 -9.51 8.66
N PRO A 181 2.69 -9.58 9.97
CA PRO A 181 3.21 -8.66 10.97
C PRO A 181 4.62 -9.07 11.41
N PHE A 182 5.63 -8.71 10.63
CA PHE A 182 7.02 -8.94 10.99
C PHE A 182 7.37 -8.34 12.36
N LYS A 183 8.31 -8.97 13.07
CA LYS A 183 8.74 -8.59 14.42
C LYS A 183 10.25 -8.73 14.55
N GLU A 184 10.81 -8.21 15.64
CA GLU A 184 12.24 -8.22 15.93
C GLU A 184 12.91 -9.59 15.77
N LYS A 185 12.24 -10.68 16.16
CA LYS A 185 12.76 -12.04 15.96
C LYS A 185 13.10 -12.37 14.50
N HIS A 186 12.32 -11.81 13.55
CA HIS A 186 12.56 -12.03 12.11
C HIS A 186 13.72 -11.14 11.63
N VAL A 187 13.89 -9.95 12.23
CA VAL A 187 15.07 -9.10 11.99
C VAL A 187 16.32 -9.85 12.39
N LEU A 188 16.34 -10.42 13.59
CA LEU A 188 17.50 -11.20 14.10
C LEU A 188 17.79 -12.44 13.24
N GLU A 189 16.75 -13.16 12.80
CA GLU A 189 16.88 -14.32 11.90
C GLU A 189 17.57 -13.92 10.59
N LEU A 190 17.06 -12.90 9.91
CA LEU A 190 17.63 -12.45 8.63
C LEU A 190 19.00 -11.77 8.81
N GLN A 191 19.23 -11.06 9.91
CA GLN A 191 20.53 -10.44 10.17
C GLN A 191 21.65 -11.48 10.34
N GLN A 192 21.33 -12.67 10.88
CA GLN A 192 22.29 -13.78 10.96
C GLN A 192 22.62 -14.35 9.57
N ILE A 193 21.63 -14.42 8.68
CA ILE A 193 21.81 -14.95 7.31
C ILE A 193 22.48 -13.92 6.40
N PHE A 194 22.19 -12.62 6.60
CA PHE A 194 22.68 -11.50 5.80
C PHE A 194 23.46 -10.50 6.67
N PRO A 195 24.65 -10.86 7.18
CA PRO A 195 25.40 -10.00 8.12
C PRO A 195 25.89 -8.70 7.48
N GLN A 196 25.97 -8.61 6.15
CA GLN A 196 26.40 -7.42 5.42
C GLN A 196 25.23 -6.49 5.06
N ALA A 197 24.00 -7.00 5.01
CA ALA A 197 22.82 -6.20 4.75
C ALA A 197 22.24 -5.62 6.05
N LYS A 198 21.58 -4.49 5.94
CA LYS A 198 20.80 -3.95 7.06
C LYS A 198 19.39 -4.50 7.01
N VAL A 199 18.87 -5.00 8.14
CA VAL A 199 17.50 -5.50 8.27
C VAL A 199 16.68 -4.55 9.13
N ALA A 200 15.53 -4.10 8.65
CA ALA A 200 14.70 -3.15 9.37
C ALA A 200 13.20 -3.46 9.27
N LEU A 201 12.49 -3.26 10.38
CA LEU A 201 11.03 -3.21 10.37
C LEU A 201 10.57 -1.88 9.78
N VAL A 202 9.55 -1.93 8.92
CA VAL A 202 8.95 -0.75 8.31
C VAL A 202 7.43 -0.77 8.46
N ASP A 203 6.83 0.41 8.53
CA ASP A 203 5.37 0.56 8.53
C ASP A 203 4.84 0.27 7.12
N GLY A 204 4.20 -0.88 6.95
CA GLY A 204 3.67 -1.34 5.66
C GLY A 204 2.64 -0.40 5.05
N GLU A 205 1.81 0.27 5.87
CA GLU A 205 0.84 1.24 5.39
C GLU A 205 1.50 2.37 4.59
N MET A 206 2.72 2.77 4.94
CA MET A 206 3.44 3.86 4.25
C MET A 206 3.94 3.47 2.87
N TYR A 207 4.06 2.17 2.59
CA TYR A 207 4.49 1.63 1.30
C TYR A 207 3.36 1.06 0.44
N SER A 208 2.23 0.65 1.05
CA SER A 208 1.18 -0.09 0.36
C SER A 208 -0.16 0.64 0.26
N TRP A 209 -0.44 1.62 1.14
CA TRP A 209 -1.74 2.29 1.20
C TRP A 209 -1.78 3.53 0.30
N TYR A 210 -2.25 3.38 -0.90
CA TYR A 210 -2.57 4.50 -1.80
C TYR A 210 -3.83 5.26 -1.32
N GLY A 211 -4.01 6.48 -1.83
CA GLY A 211 -5.05 7.41 -1.39
C GLY A 211 -4.51 8.46 -0.42
N SER A 212 -5.35 9.04 0.44
CA SER A 212 -4.95 10.13 1.36
C SER A 212 -3.89 9.72 2.38
N ARG A 213 -3.64 8.41 2.59
CA ARG A 213 -2.59 7.91 3.46
C ARG A 213 -1.19 8.30 2.97
N MET A 214 -1.01 8.49 1.65
CA MET A 214 0.24 8.95 1.05
C MET A 214 0.72 10.32 1.59
N LEU A 215 -0.18 11.17 2.13
CA LEU A 215 0.22 12.40 2.82
C LEU A 215 1.09 12.14 4.07
N LYS A 216 1.01 10.94 4.65
CA LYS A 216 1.81 10.52 5.81
C LYS A 216 3.09 9.79 5.41
N ALA A 217 3.15 9.24 4.20
CA ALA A 217 4.31 8.48 3.74
C ALA A 217 5.58 9.34 3.66
N ILE A 218 5.51 10.54 3.10
CA ILE A 218 6.68 11.42 2.96
C ILE A 218 7.26 11.86 4.31
N PRO A 219 6.48 12.37 5.30
CA PRO A 219 7.00 12.63 6.64
C PRO A 219 7.64 11.42 7.31
N TYR A 220 7.02 10.23 7.15
CA TYR A 220 7.57 8.98 7.65
C TYR A 220 8.94 8.68 7.01
N PHE A 221 9.04 8.73 5.69
CA PHE A 221 10.30 8.46 4.98
C PHE A 221 11.41 9.43 5.39
N LYS A 222 11.11 10.73 5.50
CA LYS A 222 12.09 11.72 5.98
C LYS A 222 12.61 11.40 7.37
N THR A 223 11.73 11.09 8.30
CA THR A 223 12.11 10.72 9.67
C THR A 223 12.95 9.45 9.65
N TRP A 224 12.47 8.43 8.96
CA TRP A 224 13.13 7.13 8.89
C TRP A 224 14.52 7.20 8.24
N LEU A 225 14.67 7.91 7.11
CA LEU A 225 15.97 8.12 6.45
C LEU A 225 16.95 8.90 7.34
N ASN A 226 16.47 9.95 8.06
CA ASN A 226 17.29 10.71 8.99
C ASN A 226 17.80 9.84 10.15
N ASP A 227 16.99 8.93 10.65
CA ASP A 227 17.39 8.02 11.72
C ASP A 227 18.41 6.97 11.24
N LEU A 228 18.38 6.60 9.95
CA LEU A 228 19.39 5.73 9.34
C LEU A 228 20.75 6.39 9.23
N HIS A 229 20.81 7.70 8.99
CA HIS A 229 22.08 8.45 8.91
C HIS A 229 22.74 8.66 10.27
N LYS A 230 21.99 8.48 11.38
CA LYS A 230 22.52 8.61 12.76
C LYS A 230 23.06 7.31 13.35
N ARG A 231 22.81 6.17 12.70
CA ARG A 231 23.26 4.82 13.11
C ARG A 231 24.41 4.34 12.22
#